data_53f384e289f5fd396a980e0744cc55f8
#
_entry.id   53f384e289f5fd396a980e0744cc55f8
#
_cell.length_a   1.000
_cell.length_b   1.000
_cell.length_c   1.000
_cell.angle_alpha   90.00
_cell.angle_beta   90.00
_cell.angle_gamma   90.00
#
_symmetry.space_group_name_H-M   'P 1'
#
loop_
_entity.id
_entity.type
_entity.pdbx_description
1 polymer ?
#
loop_
_entity_poly.entity_id
_entity_poly.type
_entity_poly.pdbx_seq_one_letter_code
_entity_poly.pdbx_strand_id
1 'polypeptide(L)'
;MNDWMKNIPSDYLVSEINLPGTHDSCAQYIRFSHISRCQRNSMTEQLNMGIRLLDIRVKFDGEKLKICHSLLNCKKDKRKKEDLLFDDVLKSCKDFLMQNPTETILIIFKREAGKNEEATYDYFYNTFVKNSEFFYTRNKVPSLASVRGKIVLLNRCGANVENAEYSDENSGINLSGWPYQNSRKDALLQKVAIPERSKKSEQFFYLQDFFNLNPKKKWELAVLPTIQNSPQDKAMLFNFFSGSNFFSSPKRYKRIIFKRFFGYELMPMKKYGWFVLDFPNKKIIKKIILTNY
;
A
#
# COMPACT_ATOMS: atom_id res chain seq x y z
N MET A 1 -0.20 -13.74 -14.56
CA MET A 1 0.11 -12.40 -13.99
C MET A 1 1.05 -12.47 -12.79
N ASN A 2 1.61 -13.64 -12.53
CA ASN A 2 2.49 -13.81 -11.35
C ASN A 2 3.88 -13.19 -11.55
N ASP A 3 4.30 -12.99 -12.78
CA ASP A 3 5.65 -12.58 -13.19
C ASP A 3 5.62 -11.39 -14.17
N TRP A 4 4.63 -10.50 -14.02
CA TRP A 4 4.42 -9.41 -14.97
C TRP A 4 5.52 -8.34 -14.94
N MET A 5 6.24 -8.20 -13.81
CA MET A 5 7.38 -7.27 -13.74
C MET A 5 8.61 -7.76 -14.48
N LYS A 6 8.66 -9.02 -14.90
CA LYS A 6 9.80 -9.61 -15.64
C LYS A 6 10.18 -8.80 -16.88
N ASN A 7 9.17 -8.26 -17.59
CA ASN A 7 9.36 -7.53 -18.84
C ASN A 7 9.52 -6.01 -18.65
N ILE A 8 9.48 -5.51 -17.41
CA ILE A 8 9.74 -4.10 -17.12
C ILE A 8 11.25 -3.87 -17.10
N PRO A 9 11.75 -2.77 -17.72
CA PRO A 9 13.16 -2.42 -17.67
C PRO A 9 13.68 -2.35 -16.23
N SER A 10 14.82 -2.96 -16.00
CA SER A 10 15.37 -3.13 -14.65
C SER A 10 15.91 -1.85 -14.02
N ASP A 11 16.20 -0.84 -14.82
CA ASP A 11 16.65 0.50 -14.42
C ASP A 11 15.50 1.43 -13.99
N TYR A 12 14.25 1.07 -14.32
CA TYR A 12 13.09 1.84 -13.84
C TYR A 12 13.07 1.87 -12.33
N LEU A 13 12.81 3.05 -11.76
CA LEU A 13 12.47 3.14 -10.34
C LEU A 13 11.08 2.53 -10.11
N VAL A 14 10.88 1.90 -8.95
CA VAL A 14 9.55 1.35 -8.62
C VAL A 14 8.45 2.40 -8.65
N SER A 15 8.76 3.67 -8.47
CA SER A 15 7.84 4.81 -8.59
C SER A 15 7.42 5.14 -10.02
N GLU A 16 8.17 4.68 -11.02
CA GLU A 16 7.84 4.87 -12.44
C GLU A 16 6.90 3.77 -12.95
N ILE A 17 6.71 2.71 -12.19
CA ILE A 17 5.86 1.57 -12.52
C ILE A 17 4.44 1.82 -12.01
N ASN A 18 3.43 1.59 -12.85
CA ASN A 18 2.03 1.62 -12.48
C ASN A 18 1.67 0.34 -11.73
N LEU A 19 1.45 0.44 -10.42
CA LEU A 19 1.21 -0.71 -9.56
C LEU A 19 -0.26 -0.87 -9.19
N PRO A 20 -0.86 -2.04 -9.41
CA PRO A 20 -2.09 -2.40 -8.72
C PRO A 20 -1.77 -2.75 -7.26
N GLY A 21 -2.45 -2.09 -6.36
CA GLY A 21 -2.34 -2.28 -4.91
C GLY A 21 -3.69 -2.49 -4.25
N THR A 22 -3.67 -2.88 -2.98
CA THR A 22 -4.86 -3.07 -2.16
C THR A 22 -4.82 -2.22 -0.89
N HIS A 23 -5.94 -1.57 -0.59
CA HIS A 23 -6.19 -0.88 0.67
C HIS A 23 -6.59 -1.90 1.73
N ASP A 24 -6.12 -1.74 2.97
CA ASP A 24 -6.40 -2.71 4.04
C ASP A 24 -6.30 -4.15 3.54
N SER A 25 -5.13 -4.51 3.01
CA SER A 25 -4.93 -5.70 2.17
C SER A 25 -5.38 -7.01 2.80
N CYS A 26 -5.44 -7.05 4.13
CA CYS A 26 -5.81 -8.24 4.91
C CYS A 26 -7.23 -8.20 5.48
N ALA A 27 -8.02 -7.15 5.21
CA ALA A 27 -9.38 -7.01 5.76
C ALA A 27 -10.42 -7.85 5.01
N GLN A 28 -10.22 -9.19 5.00
CA GLN A 28 -11.12 -10.18 4.39
C GLN A 28 -12.14 -10.72 5.36
N TYR A 29 -11.63 -11.29 6.46
CA TYR A 29 -12.41 -11.94 7.51
C TYR A 29 -12.37 -11.06 8.75
N ILE A 30 -13.30 -10.15 8.84
CA ILE A 30 -13.38 -9.13 9.88
C ILE A 30 -14.82 -9.00 10.38
N ARG A 31 -14.97 -8.64 11.65
CA ARG A 31 -16.27 -8.35 12.24
C ARG A 31 -16.93 -7.15 11.54
N PHE A 32 -18.24 -7.09 11.52
CA PHE A 32 -19.00 -6.04 10.80
C PHE A 32 -18.62 -5.92 9.33
N SER A 33 -18.48 -7.06 8.64
CA SER A 33 -17.93 -7.17 7.29
C SER A 33 -18.62 -6.34 6.21
N HIS A 34 -19.82 -5.84 6.44
CA HIS A 34 -20.55 -4.98 5.50
C HIS A 34 -19.97 -3.56 5.42
N ILE A 35 -19.33 -3.08 6.50
CA ILE A 35 -18.68 -1.77 6.59
C ILE A 35 -17.17 -1.83 6.69
N SER A 36 -16.60 -2.90 7.27
CA SER A 36 -15.17 -3.00 7.58
C SER A 36 -14.38 -3.85 6.59
N ARG A 37 -15.04 -4.68 5.76
CA ARG A 37 -14.34 -5.56 4.82
C ARG A 37 -13.92 -4.80 3.59
N CYS A 38 -12.62 -4.77 3.31
CA CYS A 38 -12.02 -4.11 2.15
C CYS A 38 -11.54 -5.08 1.08
N GLN A 39 -11.31 -6.36 1.43
CA GLN A 39 -10.81 -7.36 0.50
C GLN A 39 -11.68 -8.62 0.46
N ARG A 40 -11.58 -9.38 -0.63
CA ARG A 40 -12.26 -10.66 -0.80
C ARG A 40 -11.27 -11.82 -0.85
N ASN A 41 -10.14 -11.60 -1.48
CA ASN A 41 -9.13 -12.60 -1.82
C ASN A 41 -8.06 -12.69 -0.72
N SER A 42 -7.51 -13.87 -0.50
CA SER A 42 -6.39 -14.10 0.41
C SER A 42 -5.14 -13.35 -0.06
N MET A 43 -4.14 -13.20 0.79
CA MET A 43 -2.87 -12.57 0.42
C MET A 43 -2.25 -13.26 -0.79
N THR A 44 -2.16 -14.59 -0.77
CA THR A 44 -1.64 -15.39 -1.88
C THR A 44 -2.45 -15.19 -3.17
N GLU A 45 -3.79 -15.15 -3.09
CA GLU A 45 -4.63 -14.88 -4.26
C GLU A 45 -4.42 -13.48 -4.81
N GLN A 46 -4.27 -12.47 -3.97
CA GLN A 46 -3.99 -11.09 -4.38
C GLN A 46 -2.66 -10.99 -5.16
N LEU A 47 -1.59 -11.57 -4.63
CA LEU A 47 -0.28 -11.61 -5.28
C LEU A 47 -0.35 -12.35 -6.63
N ASN A 48 -1.01 -13.52 -6.67
CA ASN A 48 -1.23 -14.29 -7.88
C ASN A 48 -2.11 -13.59 -8.93
N MET A 49 -2.96 -12.66 -8.50
CA MET A 49 -3.74 -11.80 -9.40
C MET A 49 -2.93 -10.65 -9.99
N GLY A 50 -1.72 -10.37 -9.47
CA GLY A 50 -0.82 -9.32 -9.94
C GLY A 50 -0.70 -8.11 -9.02
N ILE A 51 -1.29 -8.12 -7.81
CA ILE A 51 -1.11 -7.07 -6.80
C ILE A 51 0.35 -7.05 -6.35
N ARG A 52 0.94 -5.84 -6.26
CA ARG A 52 2.32 -5.64 -5.82
C ARG A 52 2.48 -4.54 -4.77
N LEU A 53 1.41 -3.82 -4.43
CA LEU A 53 1.39 -2.87 -3.31
C LEU A 53 0.37 -3.31 -2.28
N LEU A 54 0.80 -3.46 -1.04
CA LEU A 54 -0.01 -3.93 0.09
C LEU A 54 -0.07 -2.88 1.18
N ASP A 55 -1.26 -2.45 1.59
CA ASP A 55 -1.49 -1.61 2.77
C ASP A 55 -1.75 -2.52 3.97
N ILE A 56 -0.71 -2.73 4.78
CA ILE A 56 -0.73 -3.63 5.94
C ILE A 56 -0.83 -2.82 7.21
N ARG A 57 -1.92 -3.03 7.92
CA ARG A 57 -2.24 -2.32 9.16
C ARG A 57 -2.19 -3.24 10.35
N VAL A 58 -1.46 -2.82 11.36
CA VAL A 58 -1.17 -3.65 12.53
C VAL A 58 -1.50 -2.95 13.84
N LYS A 59 -1.66 -3.76 14.87
CA LYS A 59 -1.54 -3.35 16.26
C LYS A 59 -0.65 -4.33 17.01
N PHE A 60 0.16 -3.80 17.92
CA PHE A 60 0.98 -4.59 18.83
C PHE A 60 0.25 -4.79 20.16
N ASP A 61 0.18 -6.00 20.65
CA ASP A 61 -0.49 -6.34 21.91
C ASP A 61 0.49 -6.59 23.07
N GLY A 62 1.79 -6.40 22.83
CA GLY A 62 2.87 -6.69 23.78
C GLY A 62 3.66 -7.94 23.42
N GLU A 63 3.10 -8.84 22.61
CA GLU A 63 3.72 -10.10 22.20
C GLU A 63 3.81 -10.27 20.69
N LYS A 64 2.76 -9.86 19.96
CA LYS A 64 2.61 -10.14 18.52
C LYS A 64 2.01 -8.94 17.78
N LEU A 65 2.34 -8.86 16.49
CA LEU A 65 1.69 -7.95 15.56
C LEU A 65 0.43 -8.58 14.97
N LYS A 66 -0.73 -8.14 15.44
CA LYS A 66 -2.04 -8.54 14.92
C LYS A 66 -2.43 -7.64 13.76
N ILE A 67 -2.93 -8.23 12.70
CA ILE A 67 -3.52 -7.47 11.59
C ILE A 67 -4.87 -6.92 12.04
N CYS A 68 -5.11 -5.64 11.76
CA CYS A 68 -6.36 -4.98 12.15
C CYS A 68 -6.83 -3.96 11.11
N HIS A 69 -8.10 -3.59 11.20
CA HIS A 69 -8.69 -2.42 10.54
C HIS A 69 -9.40 -1.61 11.62
N SER A 70 -8.95 -0.41 11.88
CA SER A 70 -9.31 0.35 13.08
C SER A 70 -9.04 -0.50 14.34
N LEU A 71 -10.02 -0.64 15.22
CA LEU A 71 -9.94 -1.44 16.44
C LEU A 71 -10.20 -2.93 16.23
N LEU A 72 -10.63 -3.35 15.05
CA LEU A 72 -11.08 -4.71 14.77
C LEU A 72 -9.95 -5.59 14.24
N ASN A 73 -9.70 -6.73 14.89
CA ASN A 73 -8.75 -7.71 14.39
C ASN A 73 -9.28 -8.40 13.12
N CYS A 74 -8.41 -8.55 12.15
CA CYS A 74 -8.62 -9.45 11.03
C CYS A 74 -8.39 -10.90 11.48
N LYS A 75 -9.10 -11.84 10.87
CA LYS A 75 -9.03 -13.26 11.19
C LYS A 75 -8.39 -14.05 10.06
N LYS A 76 -7.80 -15.21 10.39
CA LYS A 76 -7.15 -16.10 9.40
C LYS A 76 -8.15 -16.61 8.36
N ASP A 77 -9.34 -17.00 8.82
CA ASP A 77 -10.44 -17.36 7.94
C ASP A 77 -11.80 -17.06 8.58
N LYS A 78 -12.88 -17.28 7.79
CA LYS A 78 -14.24 -17.00 8.23
C LYS A 78 -14.73 -17.92 9.36
N ARG A 79 -14.15 -19.09 9.54
CA ARG A 79 -14.55 -20.13 10.51
C ARG A 79 -13.68 -20.11 11.75
N LYS A 80 -12.41 -19.71 11.61
CA LYS A 80 -11.44 -19.70 12.71
C LYS A 80 -11.61 -18.47 13.58
N LYS A 81 -11.46 -18.64 14.87
CA LYS A 81 -11.44 -17.54 15.85
C LYS A 81 -10.06 -16.88 15.94
N GLU A 82 -9.05 -17.46 15.31
CA GLU A 82 -7.66 -17.01 15.37
C GLU A 82 -7.46 -15.66 14.67
N ASP A 83 -6.71 -14.78 15.32
CA ASP A 83 -6.27 -13.53 14.74
C ASP A 83 -5.26 -13.80 13.61
N LEU A 84 -5.36 -13.00 12.53
CA LEU A 84 -4.35 -12.97 11.48
C LEU A 84 -3.16 -12.18 12.01
N LEU A 85 -1.97 -12.76 11.93
CA LEU A 85 -0.73 -12.14 12.38
C LEU A 85 0.08 -11.61 11.19
N PHE A 86 1.01 -10.71 11.47
CA PHE A 86 1.95 -10.22 10.45
C PHE A 86 2.83 -11.35 9.90
N ASP A 87 3.19 -12.33 10.73
CA ASP A 87 3.91 -13.55 10.33
C ASP A 87 3.22 -14.29 9.18
N ASP A 88 1.90 -14.46 9.25
CA ASP A 88 1.11 -15.15 8.22
C ASP A 88 1.16 -14.38 6.89
N VAL A 89 1.14 -13.04 6.97
CA VAL A 89 1.23 -12.16 5.79
C VAL A 89 2.63 -12.23 5.19
N LEU A 90 3.66 -12.09 6.03
CA LEU A 90 5.06 -12.13 5.61
C LEU A 90 5.41 -13.47 4.97
N LYS A 91 4.92 -14.58 5.55
CA LYS A 91 5.08 -15.91 4.97
C LYS A 91 4.51 -15.96 3.54
N SER A 92 3.29 -15.47 3.33
CA SER A 92 2.67 -15.45 2.00
C SER A 92 3.46 -14.61 0.99
N CYS A 93 4.04 -13.48 1.43
CA CYS A 93 4.89 -12.64 0.59
C CYS A 93 6.21 -13.33 0.22
N LYS A 94 6.87 -13.96 1.20
CA LYS A 94 8.14 -14.68 0.99
C LYS A 94 7.93 -15.88 0.07
N ASP A 95 6.91 -16.70 0.31
CA ASP A 95 6.58 -17.86 -0.53
C ASP A 95 6.34 -17.43 -1.99
N PHE A 96 5.65 -16.30 -2.18
CA PHE A 96 5.41 -15.75 -3.52
C PHE A 96 6.71 -15.29 -4.20
N LEU A 97 7.56 -14.53 -3.51
CA LEU A 97 8.81 -14.01 -4.07
C LEU A 97 9.80 -15.12 -4.39
N MET A 98 9.89 -16.17 -3.57
CA MET A 98 10.71 -17.35 -3.87
C MET A 98 10.27 -18.05 -5.16
N GLN A 99 8.98 -18.09 -5.45
CA GLN A 99 8.43 -18.69 -6.68
C GLN A 99 8.50 -17.72 -7.88
N ASN A 100 8.60 -16.41 -7.64
CA ASN A 100 8.57 -15.36 -8.65
C ASN A 100 9.70 -14.34 -8.40
N PRO A 101 10.98 -14.71 -8.59
CA PRO A 101 12.14 -13.91 -8.19
C PRO A 101 12.34 -12.64 -9.04
N THR A 102 11.62 -12.49 -10.15
CA THR A 102 11.63 -11.26 -10.97
C THR A 102 10.74 -10.16 -10.42
N GLU A 103 9.87 -10.49 -9.47
CA GLU A 103 8.90 -9.60 -8.89
C GLU A 103 9.44 -8.88 -7.66
N THR A 104 8.77 -7.79 -7.27
CA THR A 104 8.94 -7.13 -5.97
C THR A 104 7.58 -6.87 -5.35
N ILE A 105 7.51 -6.80 -4.03
CA ILE A 105 6.31 -6.43 -3.28
C ILE A 105 6.61 -5.16 -2.49
N LEU A 106 5.71 -4.18 -2.52
CA LEU A 106 5.80 -2.98 -1.70
C LEU A 106 4.80 -3.11 -0.54
N ILE A 107 5.27 -2.92 0.69
CA ILE A 107 4.42 -2.96 1.88
C ILE A 107 4.39 -1.60 2.54
N ILE A 108 3.22 -0.94 2.54
CA ILE A 108 2.93 0.16 3.45
C ILE A 108 2.68 -0.46 4.83
N PHE A 109 3.65 -0.30 5.72
CA PHE A 109 3.52 -0.77 7.10
C PHE A 109 3.00 0.36 7.98
N LYS A 110 1.79 0.19 8.52
CA LYS A 110 1.10 1.21 9.31
C LYS A 110 0.66 0.64 10.66
N ARG A 111 1.00 1.33 11.74
CA ARG A 111 0.29 1.13 13.00
C ARG A 111 -1.10 1.76 12.89
N GLU A 112 -2.13 0.99 13.12
CA GLU A 112 -3.52 1.45 13.03
C GLU A 112 -4.13 1.70 14.41
N ALA A 113 -3.75 0.90 15.41
CA ALA A 113 -4.26 0.97 16.76
C ALA A 113 -3.19 0.53 17.78
N GLY A 114 -3.44 0.79 19.06
CA GLY A 114 -2.51 0.49 20.16
C GLY A 114 -1.89 1.76 20.72
N LYS A 115 -1.30 1.65 21.92
CA LYS A 115 -0.85 2.81 22.71
C LYS A 115 0.60 3.23 22.46
N ASN A 116 1.43 2.36 21.86
CA ASN A 116 2.87 2.62 21.75
C ASN A 116 3.33 2.39 20.31
N GLU A 117 3.61 3.51 19.61
CA GLU A 117 4.11 3.49 18.22
C GLU A 117 5.52 2.93 18.16
N GLU A 118 6.35 3.35 19.08
CA GLU A 118 7.75 2.97 19.15
C GLU A 118 7.89 1.47 19.36
N ALA A 119 7.26 0.91 20.40
CA ALA A 119 7.29 -0.53 20.65
C ALA A 119 6.72 -1.36 19.49
N THR A 120 5.73 -0.83 18.75
CA THR A 120 5.19 -1.51 17.58
C THR A 120 6.24 -1.62 16.47
N TYR A 121 6.95 -0.53 16.20
CA TYR A 121 7.97 -0.51 15.16
C TYR A 121 9.22 -1.27 15.59
N ASP A 122 9.66 -1.14 16.83
CA ASP A 122 10.81 -1.86 17.39
C ASP A 122 10.61 -3.37 17.33
N TYR A 123 9.45 -3.86 17.73
CA TYR A 123 9.11 -5.26 17.59
C TYR A 123 9.12 -5.70 16.13
N PHE A 124 8.48 -4.94 15.24
CA PHE A 124 8.47 -5.22 13.82
C PHE A 124 9.89 -5.30 13.24
N TYR A 125 10.68 -4.28 13.50
CA TYR A 125 12.04 -4.18 12.97
C TYR A 125 12.93 -5.31 13.48
N ASN A 126 13.02 -5.47 14.79
CA ASN A 126 13.91 -6.46 15.41
C ASN A 126 13.51 -7.91 15.09
N THR A 127 12.19 -8.17 14.95
CA THR A 127 11.68 -9.53 14.69
C THR A 127 11.73 -9.91 13.20
N PHE A 128 11.42 -8.98 12.30
CA PHE A 128 11.14 -9.33 10.90
C PHE A 128 12.09 -8.70 9.89
N VAL A 129 12.72 -7.57 10.21
CA VAL A 129 13.45 -6.75 9.23
C VAL A 129 14.96 -6.81 9.41
N LYS A 130 15.47 -6.61 10.61
CA LYS A 130 16.88 -6.36 10.95
C LYS A 130 17.87 -7.36 10.33
N ASN A 131 17.52 -8.64 10.31
CA ASN A 131 18.36 -9.72 9.79
C ASN A 131 17.76 -10.41 8.57
N SER A 132 16.84 -9.74 7.87
CA SER A 132 16.11 -10.33 6.75
C SER A 132 16.66 -9.83 5.41
N GLU A 133 17.13 -10.74 4.57
CA GLU A 133 17.55 -10.44 3.20
C GLU A 133 16.36 -10.09 2.28
N PHE A 134 15.13 -10.37 2.71
CA PHE A 134 13.93 -10.09 1.94
C PHE A 134 13.53 -8.62 1.93
N PHE A 135 14.00 -7.79 2.86
CA PHE A 135 13.59 -6.39 2.93
C PHE A 135 14.60 -5.44 2.28
N TYR A 136 14.07 -4.51 1.49
CA TYR A 136 14.77 -3.28 1.12
C TYR A 136 14.34 -2.19 2.12
N THR A 137 15.29 -1.63 2.84
CA THR A 137 15.05 -0.78 4.01
C THR A 137 15.61 0.63 3.90
N ARG A 138 16.24 0.99 2.79
CA ARG A 138 16.78 2.34 2.59
C ARG A 138 15.64 3.35 2.41
N ASN A 139 15.83 4.56 2.96
CA ASN A 139 14.92 5.69 2.78
C ASN A 139 15.11 6.36 1.41
N LYS A 140 15.08 5.56 0.36
CA LYS A 140 15.27 5.99 -1.03
C LYS A 140 14.46 5.11 -1.97
N VAL A 141 13.83 5.71 -2.96
CA VAL A 141 13.11 4.95 -4.00
C VAL A 141 14.10 4.11 -4.80
N PRO A 142 13.97 2.76 -4.80
CA PRO A 142 14.91 1.88 -5.47
C PRO A 142 14.60 1.71 -6.96
N SER A 143 15.63 1.30 -7.73
CA SER A 143 15.42 0.70 -9.04
C SER A 143 14.83 -0.70 -8.92
N LEU A 144 14.09 -1.15 -9.92
CA LEU A 144 13.52 -2.49 -9.96
C LEU A 144 14.62 -3.57 -9.86
N ALA A 145 15.77 -3.36 -10.50
CA ALA A 145 16.90 -4.27 -10.41
C ALA A 145 17.35 -4.55 -8.96
N SER A 146 17.37 -3.52 -8.13
CA SER A 146 17.86 -3.62 -6.74
C SER A 146 16.89 -4.30 -5.79
N VAL A 147 15.62 -4.50 -6.20
CA VAL A 147 14.55 -5.01 -5.33
C VAL A 147 13.80 -6.21 -5.89
N ARG A 148 14.22 -6.77 -7.03
CA ARG A 148 13.68 -8.05 -7.49
C ARG A 148 13.90 -9.13 -6.43
N GLY A 149 12.86 -9.92 -6.14
CA GLY A 149 12.84 -10.91 -5.07
C GLY A 149 12.72 -10.33 -3.66
N LYS A 150 12.54 -9.01 -3.51
CA LYS A 150 12.51 -8.33 -2.21
C LYS A 150 11.18 -7.63 -1.93
N ILE A 151 11.00 -7.32 -0.67
CA ILE A 151 9.93 -6.49 -0.13
C ILE A 151 10.47 -5.07 0.09
N VAL A 152 9.91 -4.07 -0.58
CA VAL A 152 10.22 -2.66 -0.32
C VAL A 152 9.39 -2.18 0.86
N LEU A 153 10.04 -1.77 1.93
CA LEU A 153 9.38 -1.26 3.13
C LEU A 153 9.03 0.22 2.96
N LEU A 154 7.72 0.51 2.97
CA LEU A 154 7.16 1.86 3.03
C LEU A 154 6.68 2.10 4.46
N ASN A 155 7.50 2.78 5.26
CA ASN A 155 7.28 2.95 6.70
C ASN A 155 6.31 4.08 6.98
N ARG A 156 5.07 3.74 7.34
CA ARG A 156 4.02 4.66 7.79
C ARG A 156 3.70 4.47 9.28
N CYS A 157 4.61 3.92 10.05
CA CYS A 157 4.38 3.64 11.47
C CYS A 157 4.58 4.88 12.36
N GLY A 158 5.17 5.95 11.84
CA GLY A 158 5.42 7.19 12.60
C GLY A 158 6.57 7.09 13.61
N ALA A 159 7.02 5.90 13.93
CA ALA A 159 8.06 5.69 14.90
C ALA A 159 9.46 6.01 14.35
N ASN A 160 10.20 6.77 15.10
CA ASN A 160 11.64 6.73 15.19
C ASN A 160 12.47 7.56 14.25
N VAL A 161 12.05 8.78 14.09
CA VAL A 161 12.97 9.81 13.65
C VAL A 161 14.08 10.07 14.70
N GLU A 162 13.84 9.73 15.97
CA GLU A 162 14.74 10.08 17.09
C GLU A 162 15.54 8.90 17.67
N ASN A 163 15.16 7.65 17.42
CA ASN A 163 15.91 6.49 17.92
C ASN A 163 17.19 6.25 17.13
N ALA A 164 18.34 6.18 17.80
CA ALA A 164 19.67 6.03 17.20
C ALA A 164 19.89 4.70 16.44
N GLU A 165 19.09 3.68 16.70
CA GLU A 165 19.14 2.39 15.96
C GLU A 165 18.63 2.48 14.53
N TYR A 166 17.83 3.49 14.20
CA TYR A 166 17.25 3.66 12.88
C TYR A 166 17.91 4.80 12.12
N SER A 167 18.17 4.55 10.85
CA SER A 167 18.79 5.51 9.94
C SER A 167 18.08 5.51 8.59
N ASP A 168 18.47 6.40 7.70
CA ASP A 168 17.97 6.39 6.32
C ASP A 168 18.39 5.13 5.53
N GLU A 169 19.33 4.33 6.05
CA GLU A 169 19.78 3.09 5.42
C GLU A 169 18.98 1.85 5.85
N ASN A 170 18.30 1.90 7.00
CA ASN A 170 17.70 0.69 7.58
C ASN A 170 16.24 0.78 8.04
N SER A 171 15.57 1.94 7.91
CA SER A 171 14.22 2.14 8.44
C SER A 171 13.09 2.11 7.40
N GLY A 172 13.41 1.83 6.14
CA GLY A 172 12.46 1.91 5.04
C GLY A 172 12.21 3.32 4.53
N ILE A 173 11.44 3.44 3.46
CA ILE A 173 11.02 4.75 2.93
C ILE A 173 10.07 5.38 3.93
N ASN A 174 10.47 6.55 4.45
CA ASN A 174 9.78 7.22 5.55
C ASN A 174 8.53 7.94 5.05
N LEU A 175 7.35 7.41 5.35
CA LEU A 175 6.05 8.01 5.05
C LEU A 175 5.36 8.59 6.29
N SER A 176 6.09 8.93 7.36
CA SER A 176 5.52 9.50 8.60
C SER A 176 4.79 10.83 8.38
N GLY A 177 5.19 11.59 7.36
CA GLY A 177 4.51 12.82 6.94
C GLY A 177 3.16 12.63 6.23
N TRP A 178 2.61 11.41 6.20
CA TRP A 178 1.34 11.11 5.52
C TRP A 178 0.17 11.93 6.05
N PRO A 179 -0.42 12.85 5.26
CA PRO A 179 -1.48 13.73 5.72
C PRO A 179 -2.82 13.00 5.88
N TYR A 180 -3.64 13.51 6.78
CA TYR A 180 -5.01 13.04 6.97
C TYR A 180 -5.97 13.84 6.08
N GLN A 181 -6.32 13.29 4.92
CA GLN A 181 -7.14 13.96 3.91
C GLN A 181 -8.63 13.69 4.14
N ASN A 182 -9.32 14.51 4.94
CA ASN A 182 -10.76 14.40 5.17
C ASN A 182 -11.54 15.70 4.97
N SER A 183 -10.86 16.83 4.82
CA SER A 183 -11.45 18.15 4.65
C SER A 183 -11.51 18.56 3.18
N ARG A 184 -12.61 19.22 2.77
CA ARG A 184 -12.71 19.82 1.42
C ARG A 184 -11.73 20.97 1.18
N LYS A 185 -11.07 21.46 2.22
CA LYS A 185 -10.04 22.51 2.15
C LYS A 185 -8.67 21.93 1.78
N ASP A 186 -8.48 20.62 1.92
CA ASP A 186 -7.22 19.97 1.59
C ASP A 186 -7.03 19.95 0.07
N ALA A 187 -5.78 20.11 -0.39
CA ALA A 187 -5.44 19.92 -1.79
C ALA A 187 -5.78 18.47 -2.21
N LEU A 188 -6.40 18.31 -3.37
CA LEU A 188 -6.88 17.00 -3.85
C LEU A 188 -5.72 16.04 -4.14
N LEU A 189 -4.60 16.57 -4.61
CA LEU A 189 -3.33 15.85 -4.74
C LEU A 189 -2.29 16.62 -3.93
N GLN A 190 -1.77 16.01 -2.87
CA GLN A 190 -0.77 16.63 -2.02
C GLN A 190 0.62 16.15 -2.37
N LYS A 191 1.57 17.07 -2.44
CA LYS A 191 3.01 16.80 -2.51
C LYS A 191 3.57 16.80 -1.09
N VAL A 192 4.12 15.67 -0.66
CA VAL A 192 4.57 15.43 0.72
C VAL A 192 6.05 15.09 0.71
N ALA A 193 6.84 15.82 1.49
CA ALA A 193 8.26 15.51 1.64
C ALA A 193 8.46 14.18 2.37
N ILE A 194 9.46 13.41 1.95
CA ILE A 194 9.92 12.21 2.66
C ILE A 194 10.94 12.67 3.68
N PRO A 195 10.68 12.59 4.99
CA PRO A 195 11.65 13.03 5.99
C PRO A 195 12.95 12.23 5.91
N GLU A 196 14.07 12.92 5.91
CA GLU A 196 15.43 12.35 5.98
C GLU A 196 16.08 12.83 7.29
N ARG A 197 16.90 11.97 7.92
CA ARG A 197 17.52 12.28 9.21
C ARG A 197 18.67 13.28 9.12
N SER A 198 19.44 13.19 8.05
CA SER A 198 20.74 13.85 7.96
C SER A 198 20.70 15.19 7.23
N LYS A 199 19.64 15.50 6.50
CA LYS A 199 19.54 16.70 5.65
C LYS A 199 18.10 17.08 5.33
N LYS A 200 17.93 18.29 4.78
CA LYS A 200 16.64 18.68 4.18
C LYS A 200 16.30 17.74 3.04
N SER A 201 15.16 17.09 3.11
CA SER A 201 14.74 16.10 2.12
C SER A 201 14.57 16.73 0.74
N GLU A 202 15.14 16.08 -0.26
CA GLU A 202 14.90 16.34 -1.68
C GLU A 202 13.86 15.38 -2.27
N GLN A 203 13.53 14.31 -1.52
CA GLN A 203 12.57 13.31 -1.94
C GLN A 203 11.16 13.68 -1.47
N PHE A 204 10.17 13.34 -2.28
CA PHE A 204 8.76 13.55 -1.96
C PHE A 204 7.89 12.49 -2.63
N PHE A 205 6.65 12.40 -2.19
CA PHE A 205 5.62 11.60 -2.83
C PHE A 205 4.35 12.43 -3.04
N TYR A 206 3.51 11.98 -3.96
CA TYR A 206 2.19 12.54 -4.17
C TYR A 206 1.13 11.61 -3.58
N LEU A 207 0.13 12.20 -2.94
CA LEU A 207 -0.94 11.47 -2.27
C LEU A 207 -2.31 12.00 -2.63
N GLN A 208 -3.20 11.10 -3.03
CA GLN A 208 -4.65 11.24 -3.03
C GLN A 208 -5.24 10.12 -2.16
N ASP A 209 -5.70 10.44 -0.95
CA ASP A 209 -6.30 9.50 0.02
C ASP A 209 -7.57 10.09 0.68
N PHE A 210 -8.44 10.74 -0.12
CA PHE A 210 -9.73 11.23 0.37
C PHE A 210 -10.71 10.08 0.59
N PHE A 211 -10.86 9.63 1.81
CA PHE A 211 -11.65 8.42 2.12
C PHE A 211 -13.13 8.70 2.38
N ASN A 212 -13.54 9.91 2.81
CA ASN A 212 -14.90 10.23 3.24
C ASN A 212 -15.76 10.98 2.23
N LEU A 213 -15.25 11.31 1.05
CA LEU A 213 -16.03 11.90 -0.03
C LEU A 213 -17.09 10.91 -0.51
N ASN A 214 -18.28 11.41 -0.91
CA ASN A 214 -19.26 10.60 -1.63
C ASN A 214 -18.58 9.91 -2.85
N PRO A 215 -18.90 8.64 -3.15
CA PRO A 215 -18.19 7.89 -4.20
C PRO A 215 -18.16 8.53 -5.58
N LYS A 216 -19.24 9.23 -5.97
CA LYS A 216 -19.28 9.98 -7.24
C LYS A 216 -18.33 11.18 -7.19
N LYS A 217 -18.42 11.97 -6.10
CA LYS A 217 -17.52 13.12 -5.88
C LYS A 217 -16.07 12.69 -5.73
N LYS A 218 -15.81 11.57 -5.07
CA LYS A 218 -14.43 11.03 -4.98
C LYS A 218 -13.86 10.75 -6.37
N TRP A 219 -14.64 10.12 -7.25
CA TRP A 219 -14.21 9.92 -8.63
C TRP A 219 -13.95 11.25 -9.34
N GLU A 220 -14.92 12.17 -9.32
CA GLU A 220 -14.90 13.40 -10.10
C GLU A 220 -13.86 14.42 -9.59
N LEU A 221 -13.68 14.53 -8.28
CA LEU A 221 -12.85 15.55 -7.65
C LEU A 221 -11.46 15.06 -7.24
N ALA A 222 -11.26 13.75 -7.05
CA ALA A 222 -10.02 13.23 -6.52
C ALA A 222 -9.37 12.20 -7.47
N VAL A 223 -10.04 11.07 -7.71
CA VAL A 223 -9.44 9.95 -8.47
C VAL A 223 -9.16 10.33 -9.92
N LEU A 224 -10.16 10.83 -10.65
CA LEU A 224 -10.01 11.18 -12.06
C LEU A 224 -9.01 12.31 -12.29
N PRO A 225 -9.05 13.44 -11.57
CA PRO A 225 -8.04 14.50 -11.74
C PRO A 225 -6.61 14.00 -11.45
N THR A 226 -6.43 13.11 -10.45
CA THR A 226 -5.12 12.50 -10.19
C THR A 226 -4.64 11.65 -11.37
N ILE A 227 -5.52 10.92 -12.03
CA ILE A 227 -5.19 10.15 -13.24
C ILE A 227 -4.84 11.09 -14.41
N GLN A 228 -5.66 12.12 -14.65
CA GLN A 228 -5.50 13.04 -15.77
C GLN A 228 -4.21 13.87 -15.67
N ASN A 229 -3.93 14.36 -14.46
CA ASN A 229 -2.81 15.24 -14.15
C ASN A 229 -1.70 14.52 -13.38
N SER A 230 -1.53 13.20 -13.60
CA SER A 230 -0.50 12.42 -12.93
C SER A 230 0.90 13.01 -13.18
N PRO A 231 1.67 13.32 -12.11
CA PRO A 231 3.03 13.84 -12.27
C PRO A 231 3.92 12.82 -12.99
N GLN A 232 4.68 13.31 -13.98
CA GLN A 232 5.57 12.46 -14.80
C GLN A 232 7.02 12.46 -14.27
N ASP A 233 7.26 13.05 -13.09
CA ASP A 233 8.53 12.97 -12.39
C ASP A 233 8.75 11.57 -11.78
N LYS A 234 9.90 11.38 -11.10
CA LYS A 234 10.28 10.10 -10.49
C LYS A 234 9.72 9.87 -9.08
N ALA A 235 8.86 10.76 -8.57
CA ALA A 235 8.26 10.61 -7.26
C ALA A 235 7.21 9.50 -7.22
N MET A 236 7.00 8.90 -6.06
CA MET A 236 5.89 7.97 -5.84
C MET A 236 4.55 8.71 -5.93
N LEU A 237 3.54 8.09 -6.52
CA LEU A 237 2.18 8.63 -6.58
C LEU A 237 1.20 7.59 -6.06
N PHE A 238 0.56 7.89 -4.94
CA PHE A 238 -0.50 7.06 -4.36
C PHE A 238 -1.88 7.61 -4.76
N ASN A 239 -2.71 6.78 -5.38
CA ASN A 239 -4.08 7.12 -5.77
C ASN A 239 -5.06 6.10 -5.17
N PHE A 240 -5.70 6.47 -4.04
CA PHE A 240 -6.63 5.61 -3.32
C PHE A 240 -8.02 5.69 -3.94
N PHE A 241 -8.48 4.55 -4.47
CA PHE A 241 -9.86 4.37 -4.93
C PHE A 241 -10.80 3.98 -3.80
N SER A 242 -10.22 3.52 -2.69
CA SER A 242 -10.93 3.12 -1.48
C SER A 242 -11.63 4.30 -0.81
N GLY A 243 -12.64 4.00 -0.04
CA GLY A 243 -13.32 5.00 0.79
C GLY A 243 -14.46 4.38 1.57
N SER A 244 -14.84 5.08 2.63
CA SER A 244 -15.98 4.75 3.47
C SER A 244 -16.52 6.02 4.12
N ASN A 245 -17.82 6.13 4.20
CA ASN A 245 -18.49 7.15 5.00
C ASN A 245 -19.79 6.59 5.57
N PHE A 246 -20.49 7.37 6.40
CA PHE A 246 -21.71 6.92 7.05
C PHE A 246 -22.76 6.34 6.07
N PHE A 247 -22.84 6.85 4.85
CA PHE A 247 -23.83 6.44 3.84
C PHE A 247 -23.29 5.46 2.78
N SER A 248 -21.99 5.12 2.80
CA SER A 248 -21.39 4.36 1.70
C SER A 248 -20.29 3.44 2.20
N SER A 249 -20.52 2.13 2.05
CA SER A 249 -19.55 1.09 2.37
C SER A 249 -18.43 0.99 1.32
N PRO A 250 -17.28 0.34 1.62
CA PRO A 250 -16.21 0.06 0.65
C PRO A 250 -16.71 -0.61 -0.63
N LYS A 251 -17.69 -1.52 -0.53
CA LYS A 251 -18.31 -2.16 -1.72
C LYS A 251 -19.04 -1.18 -2.63
N ARG A 252 -19.70 -0.16 -2.06
CA ARG A 252 -20.40 0.88 -2.83
C ARG A 252 -19.38 1.77 -3.55
N TYR A 253 -18.28 2.15 -2.88
CA TYR A 253 -17.18 2.89 -3.51
C TYR A 253 -16.62 2.11 -4.69
N LYS A 254 -16.20 0.87 -4.47
CA LYS A 254 -15.70 -0.02 -5.51
C LYS A 254 -16.65 -0.08 -6.72
N ARG A 255 -17.96 -0.31 -6.51
CA ARG A 255 -18.92 -0.45 -7.61
C ARG A 255 -19.01 0.82 -8.47
N ILE A 256 -19.07 1.99 -7.84
CA ILE A 256 -19.24 3.27 -8.53
C ILE A 256 -17.94 3.69 -9.23
N ILE A 257 -16.82 3.62 -8.53
CA ILE A 257 -15.52 4.05 -9.05
C ILE A 257 -15.05 3.10 -10.16
N PHE A 258 -15.16 1.78 -9.99
CA PHE A 258 -14.72 0.83 -11.03
C PHE A 258 -15.54 0.95 -12.31
N LYS A 259 -16.87 1.17 -12.22
CA LYS A 259 -17.70 1.41 -13.41
C LYS A 259 -17.17 2.58 -14.23
N ARG A 260 -16.80 3.67 -13.57
CA ARG A 260 -16.22 4.87 -14.22
C ARG A 260 -14.82 4.64 -14.72
N PHE A 261 -13.98 3.99 -13.93
CA PHE A 261 -12.59 3.67 -14.31
C PHE A 261 -12.52 2.72 -15.51
N PHE A 262 -13.45 1.78 -15.65
CA PHE A 262 -13.50 0.93 -16.84
C PHE A 262 -13.86 1.69 -18.11
N GLY A 263 -14.68 2.72 -18.00
CA GLY A 263 -15.00 3.60 -19.13
C GLY A 263 -13.96 4.67 -19.43
N TYR A 264 -12.92 4.80 -18.60
CA TYR A 264 -11.83 5.74 -18.82
C TYR A 264 -10.67 5.05 -19.53
N GLU A 265 -10.18 5.61 -20.61
CA GLU A 265 -9.04 5.06 -21.35
C GLU A 265 -7.71 5.49 -20.72
N LEU A 266 -6.83 4.52 -20.47
CA LEU A 266 -5.48 4.75 -19.99
C LEU A 266 -4.50 4.59 -21.15
N MET A 267 -3.58 5.53 -21.28
CA MET A 267 -2.55 5.50 -22.31
C MET A 267 -1.45 4.51 -21.91
N PRO A 268 -0.96 3.65 -22.82
CA PRO A 268 0.25 2.86 -22.60
C PRO A 268 1.46 3.74 -22.29
N MET A 269 2.40 3.22 -21.53
CA MET A 269 3.68 3.87 -21.19
C MET A 269 3.55 5.23 -20.48
N LYS A 270 2.35 5.62 -20.05
CA LYS A 270 2.14 6.81 -19.23
C LYS A 270 2.16 6.42 -17.76
N LYS A 271 2.87 7.18 -16.94
CA LYS A 271 2.87 7.02 -15.50
C LYS A 271 1.56 7.51 -14.89
N TYR A 272 0.89 6.62 -14.15
CA TYR A 272 -0.32 6.91 -13.37
C TYR A 272 -0.12 6.66 -11.87
N GLY A 273 1.03 6.08 -11.50
CA GLY A 273 1.37 5.74 -10.13
C GLY A 273 0.70 4.47 -9.62
N TRP A 274 0.45 4.43 -8.33
CA TRP A 274 0.02 3.25 -7.59
C TRP A 274 -1.46 3.34 -7.24
N PHE A 275 -2.24 2.41 -7.76
CA PHE A 275 -3.69 2.36 -7.60
C PHE A 275 -4.04 1.51 -6.38
N VAL A 276 -4.54 2.12 -5.30
CA VAL A 276 -4.86 1.43 -4.05
C VAL A 276 -6.36 1.15 -3.97
N LEU A 277 -6.73 -0.14 -4.04
CA LEU A 277 -8.06 -0.61 -4.40
C LEU A 277 -8.74 -1.40 -3.28
N ASP A 278 -10.06 -1.24 -3.16
CA ASP A 278 -10.93 -2.19 -2.45
C ASP A 278 -11.49 -3.24 -3.41
N PHE A 279 -11.48 -4.51 -3.01
CA PHE A 279 -12.06 -5.63 -3.77
C PHE A 279 -11.67 -5.66 -5.25
N PRO A 280 -10.38 -5.55 -5.63
CA PRO A 280 -10.00 -5.62 -7.02
C PRO A 280 -10.38 -6.96 -7.65
N ASN A 281 -10.57 -6.94 -8.97
CA ASN A 281 -10.74 -8.15 -9.77
C ASN A 281 -9.67 -8.21 -10.87
N LYS A 282 -9.52 -9.37 -11.50
CA LYS A 282 -8.50 -9.60 -12.54
C LYS A 282 -8.57 -8.57 -13.69
N LYS A 283 -9.78 -8.07 -14.04
CA LYS A 283 -9.96 -7.10 -15.15
C LYS A 283 -9.33 -5.75 -14.81
N ILE A 284 -9.57 -5.20 -13.61
CA ILE A 284 -9.01 -3.91 -13.21
C ILE A 284 -7.49 -4.01 -13.02
N ILE A 285 -7.01 -5.10 -12.42
CA ILE A 285 -5.58 -5.35 -12.23
C ILE A 285 -4.89 -5.43 -13.59
N LYS A 286 -5.42 -6.22 -14.54
CA LYS A 286 -4.87 -6.33 -15.90
C LYS A 286 -4.84 -4.97 -16.61
N LYS A 287 -5.92 -4.16 -16.48
CA LYS A 287 -5.98 -2.81 -17.08
C LYS A 287 -4.85 -1.91 -16.57
N ILE A 288 -4.53 -1.95 -15.26
CA ILE A 288 -3.44 -1.19 -14.68
C ILE A 288 -2.08 -1.73 -15.16
N ILE A 289 -1.87 -3.04 -15.08
CA ILE A 289 -0.61 -3.67 -15.48
C ILE A 289 -0.27 -3.34 -16.93
N LEU A 290 -1.24 -3.38 -17.83
CA LEU A 290 -1.04 -3.12 -19.27
C LEU A 290 -0.60 -1.69 -19.59
N THR A 291 -0.73 -0.74 -18.68
CA THR A 291 -0.21 0.63 -18.89
C THR A 291 1.32 0.72 -18.78
N ASN A 292 1.97 -0.35 -18.36
CA ASN A 292 3.44 -0.39 -18.27
C ASN A 292 4.13 -0.87 -19.57
N TYR A 293 3.33 -1.23 -20.59
CA TYR A 293 3.81 -1.78 -21.86
C TYR A 293 3.30 -1.00 -23.05
#